data_85e2a7ab39385d09c07820278c84f318
#
_entry.id   85e2a7ab39385d09c07820278c84f318
#
_cell.length_a   1.000
_cell.length_b   1.000
_cell.length_c   1.000
_cell.angle_alpha   90.00
_cell.angle_beta   90.00
_cell.angle_gamma   90.00
#
_symmetry.space_group_name_H-M   'P 1'
#
loop_
_entity.id
_entity.type
_entity.pdbx_description
1 polymer ?
#
loop_
_entity_poly.entity_id
_entity_poly.type
_entity_poly.pdbx_seq_one_letter_code
_entity_poly.pdbx_strand_id
1 'polypeptide(L)'
;LHVGSSPTIPTNRFEGDMKEKSIELYDDGIGRVDYVDHLGSDLVVVNSARVSFGVEKQDLDEKDKKLIKYLIKHKHTSTLEHNVITFRFTVPLFIRSQHHRHRTWSYNEISRRYTDVDLQFYEPKSFRAQHQSNRQASVAEDGFDPILDEGRSTEASASWEVKNHHKKTLRLYNKLLDSGVCREQARGVLPQNLYTQYYGTVNLNNLLKFIDLRMHEGAQWEIQQLARACLKIAEEIFPVTVKAYRDIRG
;
A
#
# COMPACT_ATOMS: atom_id res chain seq x y z
N LEU A 1 -24.72 38.19 28.55
CA LEU A 1 -24.35 37.30 27.49
C LEU A 1 -23.02 36.65 27.84
N HIS A 2 -23.06 35.44 28.46
CA HIS A 2 -21.87 34.61 28.68
C HIS A 2 -21.51 33.91 27.38
N VAL A 3 -20.36 34.24 26.83
CA VAL A 3 -19.74 33.50 25.74
C VAL A 3 -19.08 32.27 26.37
N GLY A 4 -19.68 31.09 26.18
CA GLY A 4 -19.11 29.82 26.61
C GLY A 4 -17.86 29.52 25.81
N SER A 5 -16.76 29.23 26.51
CA SER A 5 -15.51 28.72 25.93
C SER A 5 -15.77 27.36 25.28
N SER A 6 -15.50 27.24 23.98
CA SER A 6 -15.49 25.95 23.28
C SER A 6 -14.50 24.99 23.93
N PRO A 7 -14.84 23.71 24.13
CA PRO A 7 -13.90 22.74 24.63
C PRO A 7 -12.77 22.54 23.60
N THR A 8 -11.54 22.79 24.02
CA THR A 8 -10.33 22.42 23.27
C THR A 8 -10.25 20.90 23.22
N ILE A 9 -10.39 20.35 22.02
CA ILE A 9 -10.11 18.93 21.73
C ILE A 9 -8.60 18.70 22.01
N PRO A 10 -8.22 17.72 22.86
CA PRO A 10 -6.82 17.43 23.06
C PRO A 10 -6.18 16.95 21.77
N THR A 11 -5.28 17.70 21.19
CA THR A 11 -4.42 17.23 20.12
C THR A 11 -3.49 16.14 20.67
N ASN A 12 -3.61 14.94 20.11
CA ASN A 12 -2.82 13.77 20.50
C ASN A 12 -1.32 14.05 20.34
N ARG A 13 -0.54 13.84 21.39
CA ARG A 13 0.93 14.02 21.47
C ARG A 13 1.73 13.03 20.60
N PHE A 14 1.10 12.20 19.76
CA PHE A 14 1.74 11.27 18.83
C PHE A 14 1.99 11.83 17.43
N GLU A 15 1.64 13.08 17.16
CA GLU A 15 1.68 13.66 15.80
C GLU A 15 3.10 13.95 15.27
N GLY A 16 4.12 14.09 16.12
CA GLY A 16 5.47 14.51 15.68
C GLY A 16 6.22 13.43 14.89
N ASP A 17 6.28 12.20 15.41
CA ASP A 17 7.14 11.12 14.86
C ASP A 17 6.51 10.33 13.71
N MET A 18 5.19 10.38 13.55
CA MET A 18 4.48 9.59 12.52
C MET A 18 4.38 10.29 11.17
N LYS A 19 4.38 11.63 11.12
CA LYS A 19 4.18 12.40 9.87
C LYS A 19 5.29 12.20 8.82
N GLU A 20 6.45 11.72 9.22
CA GLU A 20 7.59 11.45 8.30
C GLU A 20 7.78 9.95 8.02
N LYS A 21 6.86 9.08 8.47
CA LYS A 21 7.04 7.65 8.30
C LYS A 21 6.83 7.22 6.87
N SER A 22 7.92 6.77 6.26
CA SER A 22 7.97 6.17 4.94
C SER A 22 8.60 4.79 5.01
N ILE A 23 8.03 3.80 4.33
CA ILE A 23 8.58 2.45 4.24
C ILE A 23 8.86 2.14 2.77
N GLU A 24 10.12 1.92 2.46
CA GLU A 24 10.57 1.49 1.14
C GLU A 24 10.12 0.05 0.85
N LEU A 25 9.75 -0.23 -0.41
CA LEU A 25 9.14 -1.51 -0.80
C LEU A 25 10.07 -2.44 -1.55
N TYR A 26 10.92 -1.91 -2.44
CA TYR A 26 11.59 -2.72 -3.46
C TYR A 26 13.11 -2.51 -3.48
N ASP A 27 13.67 -1.81 -2.49
CA ASP A 27 15.08 -1.42 -2.39
C ASP A 27 15.60 -0.70 -3.65
N ASP A 28 14.74 0.03 -4.34
CA ASP A 28 15.06 0.78 -5.56
C ASP A 28 15.09 2.31 -5.34
N GLY A 29 14.85 2.74 -4.10
CA GLY A 29 14.80 4.14 -3.71
C GLY A 29 13.55 4.89 -4.20
N ILE A 30 12.59 4.21 -4.86
CA ILE A 30 11.41 4.82 -5.47
C ILE A 30 10.12 4.30 -4.83
N GLY A 31 9.93 2.99 -4.85
CA GLY A 31 8.73 2.32 -4.35
C GLY A 31 8.58 2.47 -2.84
N ARG A 32 7.45 3.03 -2.35
CA ARG A 32 7.24 3.25 -0.92
C ARG A 32 5.79 3.38 -0.53
N VAL A 33 5.54 3.22 0.75
CA VAL A 33 4.28 3.56 1.43
C VAL A 33 4.59 4.62 2.48
N ASP A 34 3.94 5.77 2.36
CA ASP A 34 4.05 6.84 3.33
C ASP A 34 2.78 6.86 4.19
N TYR A 35 2.93 7.02 5.50
CA TYR A 35 1.83 7.39 6.38
C TYR A 35 1.42 8.84 6.10
N VAL A 36 0.10 9.10 6.05
CA VAL A 36 -0.43 10.45 5.85
C VAL A 36 -1.18 10.91 7.09
N ASP A 37 -2.21 10.14 7.51
CA ASP A 37 -3.08 10.51 8.62
C ASP A 37 -3.91 9.31 9.10
N HIS A 38 -4.51 9.40 10.27
CA HIS A 38 -5.44 8.40 10.77
C HIS A 38 -6.50 9.01 11.68
N LEU A 39 -7.60 8.30 11.83
CA LEU A 39 -8.66 8.56 12.79
C LEU A 39 -8.83 7.33 13.69
N GLY A 40 -8.95 7.56 14.99
CA GLY A 40 -9.24 6.52 15.97
C GLY A 40 -7.99 5.96 16.68
N SER A 41 -8.21 4.91 17.46
CA SER A 41 -7.19 4.24 18.29
C SER A 41 -7.71 2.88 18.75
N ASP A 42 -6.87 2.09 19.45
CA ASP A 42 -7.32 0.85 20.12
C ASP A 42 -8.46 1.10 21.11
N LEU A 43 -8.49 2.29 21.73
CA LEU A 43 -9.57 2.67 22.67
C LEU A 43 -10.92 2.82 21.94
N VAL A 44 -10.92 3.31 20.70
CA VAL A 44 -12.14 3.41 19.87
C VAL A 44 -12.72 2.03 19.59
N VAL A 45 -11.89 1.01 19.36
CA VAL A 45 -12.35 -0.39 19.18
C VAL A 45 -13.10 -0.87 20.42
N VAL A 46 -12.58 -0.57 21.61
CA VAL A 46 -13.20 -0.96 22.90
C VAL A 46 -14.49 -0.20 23.13
N ASN A 47 -14.49 1.12 22.96
CA ASN A 47 -15.65 1.95 23.25
C ASN A 47 -16.80 1.68 22.28
N SER A 48 -16.50 1.42 20.99
CA SER A 48 -17.53 0.99 20.02
C SER A 48 -18.18 -0.35 20.39
N ALA A 49 -17.44 -1.27 21.00
CA ALA A 49 -18.06 -2.50 21.51
C ALA A 49 -18.91 -2.26 22.79
N ARG A 50 -18.42 -1.38 23.68
CA ARG A 50 -19.04 -1.09 24.97
C ARG A 50 -20.26 -0.17 24.89
N VAL A 51 -20.47 0.52 23.77
CA VAL A 51 -21.63 1.40 23.57
C VAL A 51 -22.95 0.65 23.82
N SER A 52 -23.01 -0.65 23.53
CA SER A 52 -24.17 -1.50 23.80
C SER A 52 -24.53 -1.61 25.28
N PHE A 53 -23.60 -1.29 26.18
CA PHE A 53 -23.78 -1.28 27.63
C PHE A 53 -23.80 0.13 28.21
N GLY A 54 -23.76 1.18 27.36
CA GLY A 54 -23.70 2.57 27.79
C GLY A 54 -22.43 2.92 28.56
N VAL A 55 -21.33 2.20 28.31
CA VAL A 55 -20.04 2.39 29.01
C VAL A 55 -19.02 2.98 28.05
N GLU A 56 -18.38 4.07 28.49
CA GLU A 56 -17.25 4.70 27.79
C GLU A 56 -16.04 4.70 28.72
N LYS A 57 -14.87 4.40 28.19
CA LYS A 57 -13.59 4.41 28.90
C LYS A 57 -12.67 5.49 28.32
N GLN A 58 -11.76 5.97 29.17
CA GLN A 58 -10.73 6.94 28.79
C GLN A 58 -9.38 6.29 28.55
N ASP A 59 -9.13 5.13 29.18
CA ASP A 59 -7.87 4.39 29.10
C ASP A 59 -8.10 2.90 28.90
N LEU A 60 -7.12 2.23 28.26
CA LEU A 60 -7.12 0.79 28.07
C LEU A 60 -6.57 0.06 29.30
N ASP A 61 -7.23 -1.02 29.69
CA ASP A 61 -6.75 -1.97 30.67
C ASP A 61 -6.56 -3.39 30.10
N GLU A 62 -6.12 -4.35 30.93
CA GLU A 62 -5.91 -5.73 30.51
C GLU A 62 -7.21 -6.46 30.11
N LYS A 63 -8.37 -6.03 30.62
CA LYS A 63 -9.68 -6.58 30.21
C LYS A 63 -10.04 -6.11 28.80
N ASP A 64 -9.67 -4.87 28.48
CA ASP A 64 -9.91 -4.30 27.15
C ASP A 64 -9.04 -4.97 26.08
N LYS A 65 -7.79 -5.29 26.39
CA LYS A 65 -6.92 -6.07 25.49
C LYS A 65 -7.52 -7.46 25.21
N LYS A 66 -8.07 -8.12 26.23
CA LYS A 66 -8.79 -9.40 26.07
C LYS A 66 -10.06 -9.23 25.25
N LEU A 67 -10.80 -8.12 25.43
CA LEU A 67 -11.98 -7.81 24.62
C LEU A 67 -11.61 -7.62 23.16
N ILE A 68 -10.59 -6.85 22.82
CA ILE A 68 -10.11 -6.68 21.44
C ILE A 68 -9.77 -8.05 20.81
N LYS A 69 -9.03 -8.90 21.52
CA LYS A 69 -8.71 -10.26 21.06
C LYS A 69 -9.97 -11.11 20.82
N TYR A 70 -10.94 -11.02 21.72
CA TYR A 70 -12.25 -11.69 21.57
C TYR A 70 -13.01 -11.21 20.33
N LEU A 71 -13.10 -9.89 20.11
CA LEU A 71 -13.78 -9.28 18.96
C LEU A 71 -13.20 -9.76 17.63
N ILE A 72 -11.87 -9.77 17.53
CA ILE A 72 -11.16 -10.25 16.31
C ILE A 72 -11.40 -11.74 16.11
N LYS A 73 -11.23 -12.56 17.16
CA LYS A 73 -11.39 -14.02 17.11
C LYS A 73 -12.79 -14.42 16.64
N HIS A 74 -13.81 -13.73 17.14
CA HIS A 74 -15.21 -14.01 16.82
C HIS A 74 -15.76 -13.19 15.65
N LYS A 75 -14.88 -12.47 14.93
CA LYS A 75 -15.21 -11.68 13.74
C LYS A 75 -16.28 -10.60 13.99
N HIS A 76 -16.27 -9.99 15.17
CA HIS A 76 -17.09 -8.81 15.50
C HIS A 76 -16.39 -7.58 14.92
N THR A 77 -16.41 -7.43 13.60
CA THR A 77 -15.54 -6.54 12.84
C THR A 77 -16.01 -5.09 12.77
N SER A 78 -17.30 -4.82 13.06
CA SER A 78 -17.85 -3.45 13.02
C SER A 78 -17.11 -2.47 13.95
N THR A 79 -16.58 -2.96 15.09
CA THR A 79 -15.82 -2.15 16.02
C THR A 79 -14.48 -1.65 15.46
N LEU A 80 -13.96 -2.28 14.42
CA LEU A 80 -12.74 -1.88 13.70
C LEU A 80 -13.02 -0.84 12.61
N GLU A 81 -14.29 -0.64 12.23
CA GLU A 81 -14.66 0.22 11.09
C GLU A 81 -14.67 1.72 11.44
N HIS A 82 -14.63 2.05 12.74
CA HIS A 82 -14.53 3.43 13.23
C HIS A 82 -13.09 3.96 13.25
N ASN A 83 -12.11 3.10 12.94
CA ASN A 83 -10.70 3.46 12.79
C ASN A 83 -10.34 3.50 11.31
N VAL A 84 -9.70 4.56 10.87
CA VAL A 84 -9.39 4.83 9.45
C VAL A 84 -7.94 5.25 9.32
N ILE A 85 -7.25 4.79 8.28
CA ILE A 85 -5.89 5.21 7.94
C ILE A 85 -5.86 5.70 6.50
N THR A 86 -5.11 6.76 6.28
CA THR A 86 -4.75 7.29 4.96
C THR A 86 -3.26 7.07 4.71
N PHE A 87 -2.95 6.45 3.59
CA PHE A 87 -1.60 6.24 3.09
C PHE A 87 -1.40 7.01 1.78
N ARG A 88 -0.13 7.28 1.45
CA ARG A 88 0.30 7.65 0.11
C ARG A 88 1.18 6.53 -0.43
N PHE A 89 0.81 6.00 -1.58
CA PHE A 89 1.49 4.90 -2.25
C PHE A 89 2.28 5.41 -3.45
N THR A 90 3.53 4.99 -3.58
CA THR A 90 4.33 5.14 -4.80
C THR A 90 4.68 3.73 -5.26
N VAL A 91 4.00 3.25 -6.30
CA VAL A 91 4.12 1.86 -6.81
C VAL A 91 3.96 1.82 -8.32
N PRO A 92 4.43 0.76 -9.02
CA PRO A 92 4.18 0.61 -10.45
C PRO A 92 2.70 0.34 -10.75
N LEU A 93 2.27 0.73 -11.96
CA LEU A 93 0.87 0.62 -12.42
C LEU A 93 0.31 -0.79 -12.30
N PHE A 94 1.11 -1.84 -12.55
CA PHE A 94 0.63 -3.22 -12.42
C PHE A 94 0.30 -3.59 -10.97
N ILE A 95 0.97 -3.01 -9.96
CA ILE A 95 0.64 -3.17 -8.54
C ILE A 95 -0.55 -2.30 -8.14
N ARG A 96 -0.59 -1.05 -8.61
CA ARG A 96 -1.78 -0.20 -8.45
C ARG A 96 -3.04 -0.91 -8.96
N SER A 97 -2.97 -1.55 -10.12
CA SER A 97 -4.10 -2.29 -10.70
C SER A 97 -4.59 -3.43 -9.81
N GLN A 98 -3.70 -4.14 -9.11
CA GLN A 98 -4.07 -5.16 -8.13
C GLN A 98 -4.65 -4.54 -6.84
N HIS A 99 -4.07 -3.44 -6.35
CA HIS A 99 -4.55 -2.77 -5.15
C HIS A 99 -5.95 -2.18 -5.34
N HIS A 100 -6.23 -1.56 -6.48
CA HIS A 100 -7.55 -0.98 -6.79
C HIS A 100 -8.67 -2.02 -6.97
N ARG A 101 -8.37 -3.31 -6.96
CA ARG A 101 -9.40 -4.38 -6.86
C ARG A 101 -10.02 -4.45 -5.46
N HIS A 102 -9.39 -3.86 -4.45
CA HIS A 102 -9.95 -3.69 -3.11
C HIS A 102 -10.86 -2.47 -3.07
N ARG A 103 -12.13 -2.65 -3.45
CA ARG A 103 -13.11 -1.59 -3.69
C ARG A 103 -13.67 -0.91 -2.43
N THR A 104 -13.25 -1.36 -1.24
CA THR A 104 -13.61 -0.75 0.04
C THR A 104 -12.65 0.37 0.48
N TRP A 105 -11.71 0.72 -0.36
CA TRP A 105 -10.80 1.83 -0.20
C TRP A 105 -11.26 3.04 -1.01
N SER A 106 -10.93 4.25 -0.55
CA SER A 106 -11.02 5.48 -1.33
C SER A 106 -9.67 5.82 -1.94
N TYR A 107 -9.65 6.14 -3.25
CA TYR A 107 -8.42 6.38 -3.99
C TYR A 107 -8.44 7.71 -4.73
N ASN A 108 -7.31 8.45 -4.68
CA ASN A 108 -7.04 9.61 -5.54
C ASN A 108 -5.61 9.48 -6.10
N GLU A 109 -5.50 9.41 -7.42
CA GLU A 109 -4.25 9.12 -8.14
C GLU A 109 -3.79 10.31 -8.96
N ILE A 110 -2.46 10.49 -9.05
CA ILE A 110 -1.84 11.43 -10.00
C ILE A 110 -2.29 11.11 -11.43
N SER A 111 -2.65 12.16 -12.18
CA SER A 111 -3.10 11.96 -13.55
C SER A 111 -2.03 12.32 -14.56
N ARG A 112 -1.62 11.35 -15.37
CA ARG A 112 -0.73 11.55 -16.52
C ARG A 112 -1.40 12.28 -17.70
N ARG A 113 -2.62 12.74 -17.53
CA ARG A 113 -3.27 13.71 -18.42
C ARG A 113 -2.81 15.14 -18.12
N TYR A 114 -2.39 15.40 -16.86
CA TYR A 114 -2.08 16.75 -16.39
C TYR A 114 -0.58 16.98 -16.16
N THR A 115 0.17 15.90 -15.91
CA THR A 115 1.61 16.02 -15.59
C THR A 115 2.43 14.90 -16.21
N ASP A 116 3.64 15.26 -16.62
CA ASP A 116 4.71 14.40 -17.12
C ASP A 116 5.97 14.44 -16.23
N VAL A 117 5.85 15.06 -15.04
CA VAL A 117 6.96 15.12 -14.07
C VAL A 117 7.26 13.74 -13.52
N ASP A 118 8.54 13.43 -13.35
CA ASP A 118 9.08 12.20 -12.72
C ASP A 118 8.53 10.89 -13.30
N LEU A 119 8.73 10.67 -14.60
CA LEU A 119 8.43 9.39 -15.24
C LEU A 119 9.54 8.38 -14.90
N GLN A 120 9.35 7.65 -13.79
CA GLN A 120 10.24 6.60 -13.31
C GLN A 120 9.63 5.23 -13.56
N PHE A 121 10.48 4.20 -13.74
CA PHE A 121 10.03 2.84 -14.05
C PHE A 121 10.59 1.86 -13.02
N TYR A 122 9.75 0.92 -12.62
CA TYR A 122 10.15 -0.20 -11.80
C TYR A 122 11.03 -1.16 -12.62
N GLU A 123 12.22 -1.41 -12.12
CA GLU A 123 13.20 -2.34 -12.68
C GLU A 123 13.60 -3.30 -11.55
N PRO A 124 13.17 -4.58 -11.60
CA PRO A 124 13.52 -5.52 -10.54
C PRO A 124 15.04 -5.75 -10.50
N LYS A 125 15.61 -5.89 -9.30
CA LYS A 125 17.03 -6.21 -9.12
C LYS A 125 17.37 -7.60 -9.69
N SER A 126 16.44 -8.54 -9.58
CA SER A 126 16.49 -9.87 -10.21
C SER A 126 15.08 -10.28 -10.62
N PHE A 127 14.98 -11.06 -11.68
CA PHE A 127 13.72 -11.66 -12.06
C PHE A 127 13.41 -12.86 -11.15
N ARG A 128 12.18 -13.35 -11.20
CA ARG A 128 11.76 -14.58 -10.55
C ARG A 128 11.32 -15.58 -11.61
N ALA A 129 11.68 -16.85 -11.40
CA ALA A 129 11.25 -17.91 -12.29
C ALA A 129 9.76 -18.23 -12.09
N GLN A 130 9.12 -18.75 -13.14
CA GLN A 130 7.74 -19.20 -13.07
C GLN A 130 7.67 -20.47 -12.20
N HIS A 131 6.75 -20.51 -11.23
CA HIS A 131 6.50 -21.72 -10.46
C HIS A 131 5.96 -22.84 -11.36
N GLN A 132 6.47 -24.07 -11.21
CA GLN A 132 6.18 -25.19 -12.12
C GLN A 132 4.70 -25.57 -12.22
N SER A 133 3.97 -25.58 -11.10
CA SER A 133 2.57 -26.04 -11.05
C SER A 133 1.55 -24.91 -10.76
N ASN A 134 1.98 -23.80 -10.16
CA ASN A 134 1.11 -22.67 -9.84
C ASN A 134 1.39 -21.47 -10.75
N ARG A 135 0.53 -21.26 -11.73
CA ARG A 135 0.67 -20.15 -12.71
C ARG A 135 0.65 -18.75 -12.09
N GLN A 136 0.16 -18.59 -10.87
CA GLN A 136 0.09 -17.30 -10.18
C GLN A 136 1.31 -17.05 -9.30
N ALA A 137 2.07 -18.08 -8.96
CA ALA A 137 3.23 -17.99 -8.09
C ALA A 137 4.54 -17.88 -8.89
N SER A 138 5.52 -17.27 -8.27
CA SER A 138 6.91 -17.20 -8.75
C SER A 138 7.86 -17.78 -7.73
N VAL A 139 9.01 -18.24 -8.20
CA VAL A 139 10.11 -18.74 -7.36
C VAL A 139 11.22 -17.71 -7.38
N ALA A 140 11.66 -17.29 -6.18
CA ALA A 140 12.84 -16.46 -6.06
C ALA A 140 14.08 -17.29 -6.42
N GLU A 141 14.90 -16.75 -7.29
CA GLU A 141 16.19 -17.33 -7.69
C GLU A 141 17.20 -16.20 -7.69
N ASP A 142 18.23 -16.34 -6.85
CA ASP A 142 19.23 -15.29 -6.67
C ASP A 142 19.98 -15.03 -7.98
N GLY A 143 20.00 -13.78 -8.41
CA GLY A 143 20.69 -13.36 -9.62
C GLY A 143 20.06 -13.83 -10.93
N PHE A 144 18.80 -14.32 -10.92
CA PHE A 144 18.14 -14.75 -12.13
C PHE A 144 17.88 -13.56 -13.07
N ASP A 145 18.69 -13.47 -14.11
CA ASP A 145 18.59 -12.48 -15.19
C ASP A 145 18.85 -13.21 -16.53
N PRO A 146 17.84 -13.88 -17.10
CA PRO A 146 18.01 -14.74 -18.25
C PRO A 146 18.47 -13.94 -19.49
N ILE A 147 19.32 -14.58 -20.30
CA ILE A 147 19.69 -14.06 -21.60
C ILE A 147 18.53 -14.25 -22.59
N LEU A 148 18.14 -13.17 -23.23
CA LEU A 148 17.10 -13.18 -24.27
C LEU A 148 17.78 -13.26 -25.63
N ASP A 149 17.68 -14.43 -26.27
CA ASP A 149 18.16 -14.61 -27.63
C ASP A 149 17.12 -14.09 -28.62
N GLU A 150 17.43 -12.99 -29.28
CA GLU A 150 16.62 -12.42 -30.38
C GLU A 150 17.21 -12.68 -31.75
N GLY A 151 18.15 -13.63 -31.86
CA GLY A 151 18.86 -13.90 -33.11
C GLY A 151 19.78 -12.77 -33.57
N ARG A 152 20.19 -11.89 -32.65
CA ARG A 152 21.14 -10.82 -32.89
C ARG A 152 22.56 -11.28 -32.60
N SER A 153 23.55 -10.59 -33.13
CA SER A 153 24.97 -10.89 -32.87
C SER A 153 25.43 -10.63 -31.44
N THR A 154 24.59 -10.04 -30.59
CA THR A 154 24.86 -9.75 -29.19
C THR A 154 23.73 -10.27 -28.30
N GLU A 155 24.06 -11.21 -27.43
CA GLU A 155 23.19 -11.66 -26.37
C GLU A 155 22.93 -10.52 -25.36
N ALA A 156 21.69 -10.35 -24.95
CA ALA A 156 21.29 -9.32 -23.99
C ALA A 156 20.49 -9.94 -22.84
N SER A 157 20.77 -9.52 -21.62
CA SER A 157 20.03 -9.96 -20.45
C SER A 157 18.63 -9.33 -20.41
N ALA A 158 17.70 -10.00 -19.74
CA ALA A 158 16.32 -9.50 -19.55
C ALA A 158 16.30 -8.12 -18.91
N SER A 159 17.15 -7.87 -17.92
CA SER A 159 17.26 -6.56 -17.25
C SER A 159 17.70 -5.47 -18.23
N TRP A 160 18.66 -5.76 -19.12
CA TRP A 160 19.11 -4.82 -20.13
C TRP A 160 18.00 -4.49 -21.14
N GLU A 161 17.28 -5.50 -21.63
CA GLU A 161 16.18 -5.30 -22.58
C GLU A 161 15.02 -4.51 -21.95
N VAL A 162 14.66 -4.78 -20.71
CA VAL A 162 13.65 -4.00 -19.99
C VAL A 162 14.08 -2.53 -19.85
N LYS A 163 15.31 -2.25 -19.42
CA LYS A 163 15.85 -0.88 -19.36
C LYS A 163 15.87 -0.18 -20.71
N ASN A 164 16.27 -0.89 -21.75
CA ASN A 164 16.28 -0.37 -23.11
C ASN A 164 14.87 -0.08 -23.63
N HIS A 165 13.91 -0.95 -23.33
CA HIS A 165 12.49 -0.73 -23.63
C HIS A 165 11.96 0.55 -22.94
N HIS A 166 12.26 0.76 -21.65
CA HIS A 166 11.85 1.97 -20.94
C HIS A 166 12.42 3.24 -21.60
N LYS A 167 13.72 3.23 -21.96
CA LYS A 167 14.37 4.34 -22.67
C LYS A 167 13.75 4.63 -24.05
N LYS A 168 13.42 3.57 -24.80
CA LYS A 168 12.76 3.69 -26.13
C LYS A 168 11.35 4.26 -25.98
N THR A 169 10.59 3.76 -25.03
CA THR A 169 9.22 4.18 -24.77
C THR A 169 9.16 5.64 -24.31
N LEU A 170 10.06 6.07 -23.42
CA LEU A 170 10.12 7.45 -22.96
C LEU A 170 10.47 8.41 -24.12
N ARG A 171 11.40 8.00 -25.00
CA ARG A 171 11.71 8.78 -26.21
C ARG A 171 10.51 8.88 -27.15
N LEU A 172 9.73 7.80 -27.33
CA LEU A 172 8.52 7.83 -28.13
C LEU A 172 7.46 8.75 -27.52
N TYR A 173 7.25 8.64 -26.22
CA TYR A 173 6.31 9.50 -25.47
C TYR A 173 6.64 11.00 -25.69
N ASN A 174 7.90 11.39 -25.51
CA ASN A 174 8.33 12.78 -25.70
C ASN A 174 8.15 13.23 -27.16
N LYS A 175 8.52 12.40 -28.15
CA LYS A 175 8.30 12.70 -29.57
C LYS A 175 6.84 12.92 -29.92
N LEU A 176 5.93 12.14 -29.32
CA LEU A 176 4.49 12.33 -29.52
C LEU A 176 4.04 13.70 -29.01
N LEU A 177 4.48 14.08 -27.81
CA LEU A 177 4.18 15.40 -27.24
C LEU A 177 4.77 16.54 -28.09
N ASP A 178 6.04 16.44 -28.49
CA ASP A 178 6.74 17.43 -29.34
C ASP A 178 6.06 17.59 -30.71
N SER A 179 5.41 16.52 -31.18
CA SER A 179 4.62 16.51 -32.43
C SER A 179 3.18 16.98 -32.26
N GLY A 180 2.79 17.45 -31.08
CA GLY A 180 1.47 17.99 -30.80
C GLY A 180 0.40 16.95 -30.41
N VAL A 181 0.79 15.68 -30.19
CA VAL A 181 -0.14 14.67 -29.67
C VAL A 181 -0.50 14.99 -28.22
N CYS A 182 -1.78 14.98 -27.88
CA CYS A 182 -2.23 15.27 -26.52
C CYS A 182 -1.73 14.24 -25.50
N ARG A 183 -1.47 14.67 -24.26
CA ARG A 183 -1.01 13.80 -23.17
C ARG A 183 -1.94 12.60 -22.94
N GLU A 184 -3.22 12.79 -23.15
CA GLU A 184 -4.25 11.76 -23.01
C GLU A 184 -3.98 10.53 -23.89
N GLN A 185 -3.52 10.73 -25.12
CA GLN A 185 -3.16 9.67 -26.04
C GLN A 185 -1.68 9.26 -25.92
N ALA A 186 -0.77 10.22 -25.79
CA ALA A 186 0.67 9.96 -25.71
C ALA A 186 1.01 9.03 -24.53
N ARG A 187 0.37 9.18 -23.36
CA ARG A 187 0.58 8.29 -22.20
C ARG A 187 0.27 6.81 -22.48
N GLY A 188 -0.48 6.50 -23.53
CA GLY A 188 -0.83 5.13 -23.90
C GLY A 188 0.36 4.25 -24.27
N VAL A 189 1.52 4.84 -24.62
CA VAL A 189 2.74 4.08 -24.92
C VAL A 189 3.56 3.74 -23.67
N LEU A 190 3.24 4.33 -22.51
CA LEU A 190 3.98 4.10 -21.26
C LEU A 190 3.67 2.70 -20.71
N PRO A 191 4.70 1.90 -20.34
CA PRO A 191 4.50 0.53 -19.90
C PRO A 191 3.92 0.44 -18.47
N GLN A 192 3.45 -0.74 -18.11
CA GLN A 192 2.87 -1.03 -16.78
C GLN A 192 3.88 -0.89 -15.62
N ASN A 193 5.17 -0.90 -15.93
CA ASN A 193 6.25 -0.65 -14.97
C ASN A 193 6.36 0.82 -14.53
N LEU A 194 5.64 1.74 -15.20
CA LEU A 194 5.64 3.15 -14.81
C LEU A 194 5.17 3.31 -13.36
N TYR A 195 5.95 4.03 -12.56
CA TYR A 195 5.53 4.41 -11.21
C TYR A 195 4.38 5.42 -11.25
N THR A 196 3.42 5.18 -10.37
CA THR A 196 2.33 6.10 -10.09
C THR A 196 2.30 6.43 -8.60
N GLN A 197 1.62 7.51 -8.25
CA GLN A 197 1.42 7.91 -6.86
C GLN A 197 -0.07 8.15 -6.59
N TYR A 198 -0.58 7.65 -5.48
CA TYR A 198 -1.97 7.85 -5.09
C TYR A 198 -2.16 7.82 -3.58
N TYR A 199 -3.19 8.50 -3.13
CA TYR A 199 -3.74 8.36 -1.79
C TYR A 199 -4.67 7.17 -1.74
N GLY A 200 -4.61 6.42 -0.64
CA GLY A 200 -5.55 5.35 -0.33
C GLY A 200 -5.99 5.45 1.12
N THR A 201 -7.30 5.58 1.34
CA THR A 201 -7.91 5.65 2.68
C THR A 201 -8.78 4.43 2.91
N VAL A 202 -8.65 3.82 4.08
CA VAL A 202 -9.35 2.57 4.41
C VAL A 202 -9.64 2.48 5.91
N ASN A 203 -10.75 1.86 6.30
CA ASN A 203 -10.96 1.48 7.70
C ASN A 203 -10.15 0.25 8.09
N LEU A 204 -9.90 0.09 9.39
CA LEU A 204 -9.01 -0.96 9.91
C LEU A 204 -9.51 -2.38 9.59
N ASN A 205 -10.81 -2.65 9.59
CA ASN A 205 -11.37 -3.94 9.19
C ASN A 205 -10.99 -4.32 7.75
N ASN A 206 -11.17 -3.38 6.81
CA ASN A 206 -10.86 -3.61 5.41
C ASN A 206 -9.35 -3.61 5.12
N LEU A 207 -8.56 -2.89 5.92
CA LEU A 207 -7.10 -2.98 5.88
C LEU A 207 -6.64 -4.39 6.27
N LEU A 208 -7.14 -4.95 7.37
CA LEU A 208 -6.78 -6.31 7.79
C LEU A 208 -7.21 -7.38 6.77
N LYS A 209 -8.37 -7.21 6.11
CA LYS A 209 -8.77 -8.09 5.00
C LYS A 209 -7.85 -7.99 3.79
N PHE A 210 -7.38 -6.79 3.46
CA PHE A 210 -6.39 -6.58 2.42
C PHE A 210 -5.07 -7.28 2.77
N ILE A 211 -4.60 -7.14 4.00
CA ILE A 211 -3.39 -7.77 4.51
C ILE A 211 -3.50 -9.30 4.44
N ASP A 212 -4.60 -9.90 4.92
CA ASP A 212 -4.86 -11.34 4.84
C ASP A 212 -4.68 -11.88 3.40
N LEU A 213 -5.27 -11.18 2.43
CA LEU A 213 -5.24 -11.63 1.05
C LEU A 213 -3.89 -11.40 0.38
N ARG A 214 -3.20 -10.30 0.71
CA ARG A 214 -1.99 -9.86 -0.04
C ARG A 214 -0.68 -10.21 0.61
N MET A 215 -0.66 -10.61 1.88
CA MET A 215 0.52 -11.20 2.51
C MET A 215 0.61 -12.72 2.34
N HIS A 216 -0.43 -13.36 1.80
CA HIS A 216 -0.41 -14.79 1.49
C HIS A 216 0.72 -15.12 0.50
N GLU A 217 1.37 -16.28 0.69
CA GLU A 217 2.53 -16.73 -0.13
C GLU A 217 2.22 -16.82 -1.64
N GLY A 218 0.97 -17.14 -2.00
CA GLY A 218 0.50 -17.17 -3.40
C GLY A 218 0.24 -15.78 -4.01
N ALA A 219 0.35 -14.69 -3.25
CA ALA A 219 0.23 -13.34 -3.80
C ALA A 219 1.55 -12.93 -4.48
N GLN A 220 1.48 -12.03 -5.45
CA GLN A 220 2.67 -11.50 -6.11
C GLN A 220 3.60 -10.80 -5.08
N TRP A 221 4.90 -11.01 -5.17
CA TRP A 221 5.87 -10.51 -4.19
C TRP A 221 5.76 -8.99 -3.97
N GLU A 222 5.62 -8.21 -5.03
CA GLU A 222 5.58 -6.74 -4.93
C GLU A 222 4.35 -6.24 -4.15
N ILE A 223 3.19 -6.89 -4.27
CA ILE A 223 2.01 -6.51 -3.48
C ILE A 223 2.09 -7.06 -2.05
N GLN A 224 2.84 -8.15 -1.82
CA GLN A 224 3.14 -8.59 -0.46
C GLN A 224 3.94 -7.51 0.29
N GLN A 225 4.97 -6.90 -0.34
CA GLN A 225 5.75 -5.83 0.29
C GLN A 225 4.87 -4.62 0.65
N LEU A 226 3.95 -4.23 -0.25
CA LEU A 226 2.97 -3.17 0.02
C LEU A 226 2.10 -3.51 1.23
N ALA A 227 1.56 -4.73 1.30
CA ALA A 227 0.72 -5.16 2.42
C ALA A 227 1.51 -5.21 3.75
N ARG A 228 2.77 -5.67 3.73
CA ARG A 228 3.68 -5.67 4.90
C ARG A 228 3.95 -4.25 5.40
N ALA A 229 4.20 -3.31 4.50
CA ALA A 229 4.42 -1.91 4.84
C ALA A 229 3.17 -1.30 5.51
N CYS A 230 1.98 -1.53 4.96
CA CYS A 230 0.72 -1.10 5.56
C CYS A 230 0.51 -1.69 6.97
N LEU A 231 0.80 -3.00 7.15
CA LEU A 231 0.69 -3.65 8.46
C LEU A 231 1.65 -3.04 9.47
N LYS A 232 2.90 -2.75 9.09
CA LYS A 232 3.91 -2.14 9.95
C LYS A 232 3.50 -0.74 10.41
N ILE A 233 2.93 0.07 9.52
CA ILE A 233 2.39 1.38 9.89
C ILE A 233 1.19 1.23 10.83
N ALA A 234 0.24 0.33 10.51
CA ALA A 234 -0.94 0.10 11.35
C ALA A 234 -0.58 -0.42 12.75
N GLU A 235 0.50 -1.20 12.90
CA GLU A 235 0.98 -1.71 14.20
C GLU A 235 1.43 -0.60 15.15
N GLU A 236 1.96 0.48 14.62
CA GLU A 236 2.35 1.64 15.46
C GLU A 236 1.15 2.47 15.89
N ILE A 237 0.11 2.52 15.06
CA ILE A 237 -1.11 3.29 15.34
C ILE A 237 -2.07 2.51 16.25
N PHE A 238 -2.23 1.20 16.00
CA PHE A 238 -3.15 0.29 16.68
C PHE A 238 -2.42 -0.93 17.26
N PRO A 239 -1.47 -0.72 18.20
CA PRO A 239 -0.56 -1.78 18.65
C PRO A 239 -1.29 -2.97 19.29
N VAL A 240 -2.35 -2.72 20.07
CA VAL A 240 -3.10 -3.80 20.73
C VAL A 240 -3.93 -4.59 19.74
N THR A 241 -4.61 -3.90 18.84
CA THR A 241 -5.47 -4.52 17.82
C THR A 241 -4.64 -5.32 16.82
N VAL A 242 -3.54 -4.77 16.30
CA VAL A 242 -2.67 -5.46 15.35
C VAL A 242 -1.96 -6.64 16.01
N LYS A 243 -1.51 -6.50 17.26
CA LYS A 243 -0.97 -7.64 18.02
C LYS A 243 -2.01 -8.75 18.17
N ALA A 244 -3.23 -8.43 18.59
CA ALA A 244 -4.30 -9.42 18.74
C ALA A 244 -4.65 -10.10 17.41
N TYR A 245 -4.63 -9.35 16.30
CA TYR A 245 -4.82 -9.89 14.96
C TYR A 245 -3.71 -10.88 14.59
N ARG A 246 -2.44 -10.55 14.80
CA ARG A 246 -1.30 -11.46 14.54
C ARG A 246 -1.39 -12.73 15.38
N ASP A 247 -1.66 -12.61 16.69
CA ASP A 247 -1.79 -13.76 17.61
C ASP A 247 -2.86 -14.78 17.18
N ILE A 248 -3.87 -14.34 16.41
CA ILE A 248 -4.99 -15.20 15.95
C ILE A 248 -4.68 -15.80 14.57
N ARG A 249 -3.92 -15.11 13.74
CA ARG A 249 -3.63 -15.51 12.35
C ARG A 249 -2.31 -16.26 12.20
N GLY A 250 -1.32 -16.00 13.07
CA GLY A 250 -0.02 -16.65 13.11
C GLY A 250 -0.10 -18.01 13.69
#